data_c3e0d5c7fd818f7cc44c4a3993fae813
#
_entry.id   c3e0d5c7fd818f7cc44c4a3993fae813
#
_cell.length_a   1.000
_cell.length_b   1.000
_cell.length_c   1.000
_cell.angle_alpha   90.00
_cell.angle_beta   90.00
_cell.angle_gamma   90.00
#
_symmetry.space_group_name_H-M   'P 1'
#
loop_
_entity.id
_entity.type
_entity.pdbx_description
1 polymer ?
#
loop_
_entity_poly.entity_id
_entity_poly.type
_entity_poly.pdbx_seq_one_letter_code
_entity_poly.pdbx_strand_id
1 'polypeptide(L)'
;RQEQVLINLLKNAVEACQERPYPEVRVNAFRREGVPVITVSDNGYGIVPEAMDKVFVPFFTTKQGGSGIGLSVCRQIMNRHGGSISVISEEEKGTTFTLQFPQTRVL
;
A
#
# COMPACT_ATOMS: atom_id res chain seq x y z
N ARG A 1 0.63 -6.77 -12.82
CA ARG A 1 0.91 -8.05 -12.16
C ARG A 1 0.94 -7.86 -10.66
N GLN A 2 0.63 -8.94 -9.94
CA GLN A 2 0.53 -8.86 -8.50
C GLN A 2 1.86 -8.55 -7.84
N GLU A 3 2.96 -9.09 -8.35
CA GLU A 3 4.26 -8.79 -7.78
C GLU A 3 4.64 -7.33 -8.01
N GLN A 4 4.12 -6.71 -9.06
CA GLN A 4 4.36 -5.29 -9.29
C GLN A 4 3.69 -4.44 -8.21
N VAL A 5 2.53 -4.89 -7.73
CA VAL A 5 1.84 -4.20 -6.63
C VAL A 5 2.72 -4.17 -5.39
N LEU A 6 3.27 -5.33 -5.02
CA LEU A 6 4.11 -5.41 -3.82
C LEU A 6 5.35 -4.54 -3.96
N ILE A 7 5.99 -4.57 -5.14
CA ILE A 7 7.16 -3.74 -5.39
C ILE A 7 6.82 -2.27 -5.22
N ASN A 8 5.69 -1.84 -5.77
CA ASN A 8 5.29 -0.43 -5.65
C ASN A 8 5.03 -0.04 -4.21
N LEU A 9 4.37 -0.91 -3.44
CA LEU A 9 4.11 -0.62 -2.03
C LEU A 9 5.39 -0.56 -1.22
N LEU A 10 6.35 -1.44 -1.50
CA LEU A 10 7.63 -1.42 -0.81
C LEU A 10 8.41 -0.16 -1.13
N LYS A 11 8.42 0.26 -2.39
CA LYS A 11 9.08 1.51 -2.77
C LYS A 11 8.45 2.70 -2.05
N ASN A 12 7.13 2.74 -2.01
CA ASN A 12 6.43 3.82 -1.31
C ASN A 12 6.79 3.83 0.17
N ALA A 13 6.85 2.67 0.80
CA ALA A 13 7.16 2.58 2.22
C ALA A 13 8.57 3.08 2.50
N VAL A 14 9.54 2.67 1.68
CA VAL A 14 10.92 3.10 1.86
C VAL A 14 11.02 4.61 1.71
N GLU A 15 10.38 5.17 0.68
CA GLU A 15 10.42 6.61 0.46
C GLU A 15 9.74 7.37 1.60
N ALA A 16 8.65 6.83 2.13
CA ALA A 16 7.88 7.52 3.16
C ALA A 16 8.65 7.66 4.47
N CYS A 17 9.53 6.71 4.79
CA CYS A 17 10.24 6.72 6.07
C CYS A 17 11.72 7.05 5.92
N GLN A 18 12.15 7.45 4.73
CA GLN A 18 13.55 7.65 4.40
C GLN A 18 14.22 8.70 5.29
N GLU A 19 13.46 9.71 5.71
CA GLU A 19 14.00 10.81 6.51
C GLU A 19 13.82 10.61 8.01
N ARG A 20 13.21 9.49 8.40
CA ARG A 20 13.05 9.18 9.81
C ARG A 20 14.40 8.78 10.43
N PRO A 21 14.62 9.08 11.71
CA PRO A 21 15.88 8.67 12.38
C PRO A 21 16.05 7.15 12.42
N TYR A 22 14.96 6.40 12.57
CA TYR A 22 15.02 4.95 12.65
C TYR A 22 13.96 4.38 11.69
N PRO A 23 14.22 4.44 10.38
CA PRO A 23 13.22 4.00 9.42
C PRO A 23 12.96 2.51 9.52
N GLU A 24 11.69 2.14 9.44
CA GLU A 24 11.28 0.75 9.54
C GLU A 24 10.19 0.46 8.53
N VAL A 25 10.35 -0.62 7.78
CA VAL A 25 9.34 -1.15 6.87
C VAL A 25 9.09 -2.58 7.27
N ARG A 26 7.83 -2.95 7.45
CA ARG A 26 7.43 -4.29 7.82
C ARG A 26 6.52 -4.89 6.77
N VAL A 27 6.76 -6.15 6.46
CA VAL A 27 5.88 -6.91 5.58
C VAL A 27 5.40 -8.13 6.34
N ASN A 28 4.09 -8.33 6.39
CA ASN A 28 3.49 -9.50 7.00
C ASN A 28 2.60 -10.20 5.99
N ALA A 29 2.59 -11.51 6.02
CA ALA A 29 1.72 -12.32 5.18
C ALA A 29 1.01 -13.34 6.05
N PHE A 30 -0.30 -13.44 5.92
CA PHE A 30 -1.08 -14.33 6.76
C PHE A 30 -2.41 -14.63 6.06
N ARG A 31 -3.20 -15.51 6.66
CA ARG A 31 -4.56 -15.78 6.20
C ARG A 31 -5.54 -15.30 7.24
N ARG A 32 -6.61 -14.67 6.75
CA ARG A 32 -7.72 -14.26 7.61
C ARG A 32 -8.97 -14.91 7.03
N GLU A 33 -9.51 -15.89 7.77
CA GLU A 33 -10.69 -16.63 7.34
C GLU A 33 -10.51 -17.22 5.94
N GLY A 34 -9.32 -17.77 5.69
CA GLY A 34 -9.02 -18.41 4.42
C GLY A 34 -8.56 -17.48 3.32
N VAL A 35 -8.62 -16.17 3.53
CA VAL A 35 -8.22 -15.20 2.54
C VAL A 35 -6.76 -14.81 2.75
N PRO A 36 -5.89 -14.98 1.74
CA PRO A 36 -4.51 -14.51 1.88
C PRO A 36 -4.43 -13.00 1.99
N VAL A 37 -3.63 -12.51 2.93
CA VAL A 37 -3.48 -11.08 3.19
C VAL A 37 -2.01 -10.77 3.30
N ILE A 38 -1.59 -9.65 2.68
CA ILE A 38 -0.24 -9.11 2.85
C ILE A 38 -0.37 -7.68 3.30
N THR A 39 0.36 -7.31 4.35
CA THR A 39 0.43 -5.92 4.79
C THR A 39 1.83 -5.39 4.61
N VAL A 40 1.93 -4.12 4.22
CA VAL A 40 3.19 -3.39 4.12
C VAL A 40 3.03 -2.14 4.97
N SER A 41 3.81 -2.07 6.04
CA SER A 41 3.75 -0.98 7.01
C SER A 41 5.05 -0.22 7.03
N ASP A 42 4.95 1.10 7.23
CA ASP A 42 6.14 1.93 7.44
C ASP A 42 5.90 2.86 8.61
N ASN A 43 7.00 3.37 9.18
CA ASN A 43 6.94 4.36 10.24
C ASN A 43 7.25 5.76 9.72
N GLY A 44 6.84 6.05 8.49
CA GLY A 44 7.06 7.33 7.87
C GLY A 44 6.16 8.42 8.44
N TYR A 45 6.02 9.50 7.68
CA TYR A 45 5.27 10.66 8.15
C TYR A 45 3.75 10.48 8.01
N GLY A 46 3.32 9.39 7.42
CA GLY A 46 1.91 9.13 7.25
C GLY A 46 1.29 9.97 6.14
N ILE A 47 -0.02 9.91 6.08
CA ILE A 47 -0.79 10.63 5.08
C ILE A 47 -1.70 11.59 5.80
N VAL A 48 -1.67 12.87 5.42
CA VAL A 48 -2.54 13.85 6.05
C VAL A 48 -3.99 13.49 5.75
N PRO A 49 -4.92 13.78 6.68
CA PRO A 49 -6.32 13.41 6.49
C PRO A 49 -6.92 13.92 5.18
N GLU A 50 -6.51 15.10 4.75
CA GLU A 50 -7.03 15.69 3.51
C GLU A 50 -6.69 14.89 2.28
N ALA A 51 -5.62 14.06 2.33
CA ALA A 51 -5.16 13.28 1.19
C ALA A 51 -5.63 11.82 1.23
N MET A 52 -6.23 11.39 2.34
CA MET A 52 -6.55 9.96 2.52
C MET A 52 -7.48 9.41 1.46
N ASP A 53 -8.49 10.17 1.07
CA ASP A 53 -9.44 9.70 0.06
C ASP A 53 -8.93 9.88 -1.36
N LYS A 54 -7.72 10.39 -1.53
CA LYS A 54 -7.14 10.64 -2.85
C LYS A 54 -5.93 9.77 -3.14
N VAL A 55 -5.52 8.90 -2.22
CA VAL A 55 -4.26 8.16 -2.40
C VAL A 55 -4.30 7.25 -3.62
N PHE A 56 -5.47 6.80 -4.05
CA PHE A 56 -5.60 5.95 -5.23
C PHE A 56 -6.06 6.71 -6.48
N VAL A 57 -6.18 8.02 -6.40
CA VAL A 57 -6.58 8.83 -7.55
C VAL A 57 -5.38 8.95 -8.48
N PRO A 58 -5.56 8.68 -9.79
CA PRO A 58 -4.43 8.80 -10.73
C PRO A 58 -3.86 10.22 -10.72
N PHE A 59 -2.54 10.31 -10.79
CA PHE A 59 -1.78 11.56 -10.86
C PHE A 59 -1.79 12.37 -9.58
N PHE A 60 -2.47 11.92 -8.53
CA PHE A 60 -2.38 12.58 -7.23
C PHE A 60 -1.09 12.11 -6.55
N THR A 61 -0.27 13.04 -6.07
CA THR A 61 0.91 12.71 -5.31
C THR A 61 1.31 13.89 -4.45
N THR A 62 1.80 13.56 -3.24
CA THR A 62 2.42 14.55 -2.36
C THR A 62 3.93 14.50 -2.47
N LYS A 63 4.47 13.60 -3.29
CA LYS A 63 5.90 13.44 -3.46
C LYS A 63 6.41 14.34 -4.57
N GLN A 64 7.47 15.05 -4.29
CA GLN A 64 8.12 15.84 -5.31
C GLN A 64 8.72 14.90 -6.35
N GLY A 65 8.39 15.15 -7.61
CA GLY A 65 8.89 14.33 -8.70
C GLY A 65 8.14 13.03 -8.91
N GLY A 66 7.13 12.74 -8.09
CA GLY A 66 6.32 11.55 -8.27
C GLY A 66 5.27 11.72 -9.34
N SER A 67 4.93 10.63 -10.04
CA SER A 67 3.92 10.68 -11.09
C SER A 67 2.50 10.59 -10.56
N GLY A 68 2.32 9.97 -9.38
CA GLY A 68 1.00 9.79 -8.80
C GLY A 68 0.18 8.69 -9.43
N ILE A 69 0.78 7.82 -10.24
CA ILE A 69 0.02 6.73 -10.88
C ILE A 69 0.28 5.36 -10.26
N GLY A 70 1.32 5.24 -9.42
CA GLY A 70 1.68 3.93 -8.89
C GLY A 70 0.59 3.26 -8.08
N LEU A 71 -0.03 4.00 -7.15
CA LEU A 71 -1.06 3.42 -6.30
C LEU A 71 -2.35 3.16 -7.04
N SER A 72 -2.71 4.02 -8.01
CA SER A 72 -3.91 3.77 -8.80
C SER A 72 -3.75 2.51 -9.65
N VAL A 73 -2.56 2.27 -10.17
CA VAL A 73 -2.27 1.03 -10.92
C VAL A 73 -2.36 -0.17 -10.00
N CYS A 74 -1.83 -0.07 -8.78
CA CYS A 74 -1.94 -1.15 -7.80
C CYS A 74 -3.39 -1.52 -7.56
N ARG A 75 -4.25 -0.53 -7.37
CA ARG A 75 -5.66 -0.79 -7.14
C ARG A 75 -6.31 -1.46 -8.32
N GLN A 76 -5.98 -1.01 -9.54
CA GLN A 76 -6.52 -1.63 -10.75
C GLN A 76 -6.10 -3.09 -10.86
N ILE A 77 -4.83 -3.39 -10.58
CA ILE A 77 -4.33 -4.76 -10.67
C ILE A 77 -5.05 -5.64 -9.65
N MET A 78 -5.17 -5.18 -8.41
CA MET A 78 -5.83 -5.97 -7.39
C MET A 78 -7.29 -6.21 -7.73
N ASN A 79 -7.99 -5.17 -8.18
CA ASN A 79 -9.40 -5.30 -8.56
C ASN A 79 -9.58 -6.29 -9.71
N ARG A 80 -8.69 -6.26 -10.68
CA ARG A 80 -8.74 -7.15 -11.83
C ARG A 80 -8.62 -8.61 -11.44
N HIS A 81 -7.88 -8.88 -10.37
CA HIS A 81 -7.65 -10.25 -9.91
C HIS A 81 -8.62 -10.66 -8.82
N GLY A 82 -9.64 -9.84 -8.56
CA GLY A 82 -10.65 -10.18 -7.56
C GLY A 82 -10.23 -9.91 -6.12
N GLY A 83 -9.12 -9.21 -5.94
CA GLY A 83 -8.66 -8.83 -4.61
C GLY A 83 -8.97 -7.39 -4.29
N SER A 84 -8.32 -6.86 -3.28
CA SER A 84 -8.52 -5.48 -2.86
C SER A 84 -7.25 -4.92 -2.26
N ILE A 85 -7.19 -3.58 -2.20
CA ILE A 85 -6.12 -2.87 -1.52
C ILE A 85 -6.78 -1.81 -0.65
N SER A 86 -6.29 -1.66 0.57
CA SER A 86 -6.77 -0.64 1.48
C SER A 86 -5.60 -0.01 2.19
N VAL A 87 -5.84 1.12 2.84
CA VAL A 87 -4.79 1.88 3.50
C VAL A 87 -5.31 2.42 4.82
N ILE A 88 -4.46 2.35 5.84
CA ILE A 88 -4.66 3.00 7.12
C ILE A 88 -3.42 3.83 7.37
N SER A 89 -3.59 5.07 7.79
CA SER A 89 -2.46 5.94 8.03
C SER A 89 -2.78 6.91 9.13
N GLU A 90 -1.76 7.25 9.90
CA GLU A 90 -1.86 8.27 10.93
C GLU A 90 -0.69 9.22 10.72
N GLU A 91 -1.01 10.52 10.61
CA GLU A 91 0.01 11.54 10.36
C GLU A 91 1.09 11.46 11.42
N GLU A 92 2.35 11.51 11.01
CA GLU A 92 3.54 11.45 11.85
C GLU A 92 3.79 10.08 12.47
N LYS A 93 2.96 9.07 12.19
CA LYS A 93 3.17 7.74 12.76
C LYS A 93 3.44 6.67 11.73
N GLY A 94 2.86 6.79 10.55
CA GLY A 94 3.14 5.83 9.51
C GLY A 94 1.92 5.41 8.75
N THR A 95 2.13 4.45 7.86
CA THR A 95 1.10 4.00 6.93
C THR A 95 1.15 2.48 6.81
N THR A 96 0.00 1.85 6.73
CA THR A 96 -0.11 0.43 6.45
C THR A 96 -1.03 0.22 5.26
N PHE A 97 -0.50 -0.42 4.22
CA PHE A 97 -1.30 -0.89 3.09
C PHE A 97 -1.61 -2.36 3.28
N THR A 98 -2.84 -2.75 3.01
CA THR A 98 -3.29 -4.14 3.14
C THR A 98 -3.76 -4.63 1.78
N LEU A 99 -3.19 -5.74 1.33
CA LEU A 99 -3.59 -6.44 0.12
C LEU A 99 -4.36 -7.68 0.52
N GLN A 100 -5.58 -7.84 -0.02
CA GLN A 100 -6.35 -9.06 0.14
C GLN A 100 -6.45 -9.72 -1.21
N PHE A 101 -6.09 -10.99 -1.27
CA PHE A 101 -6.12 -11.76 -2.51
C PHE A 101 -7.36 -12.61 -2.55
N PRO A 102 -7.83 -13.00 -3.75
CA PRO A 102 -9.01 -13.86 -3.82
C PRO A 102 -8.70 -15.21 -3.19
N GLN A 103 -9.71 -15.77 -2.53
CA GLN A 103 -9.59 -17.09 -1.95
C GLN A 103 -9.43 -18.12 -3.05
N THR A 104 -8.37 -18.94 -2.94
CA THR A 104 -8.15 -20.00 -3.92
C THR A 104 -9.14 -21.12 -3.68
N ARG A 105 -9.83 -21.51 -4.74
CA ARG A 105 -10.72 -22.66 -4.67
C ARG A 105 -9.96 -23.91 -5.06
N VAL A 106 -10.14 -24.94 -4.26
CA VAL A 106 -9.62 -26.26 -4.58
C VAL A 106 -10.82 -27.10 -5.00
N LEU A 107 -10.78 -27.56 -6.21
CA LEU A 107 -11.85 -28.39 -6.74
C LEU A 107 -11.51 -29.86 -6.66
#